data_6422a1450bd704ca26de6175d31a6e4d
#
_entry.id   6422a1450bd704ca26de6175d31a6e4d
#
_cell.length_a   1.000
_cell.length_b   1.000
_cell.length_c   1.000
_cell.angle_alpha   90.00
_cell.angle_beta   90.00
_cell.angle_gamma   90.00
#
_symmetry.space_group_name_H-M   'P 1'
#
loop_
_entity.id
_entity.type
_entity.pdbx_description
1 polymer ?
#
loop_
_entity_poly.entity_id
_entity_poly.type
_entity_poly.pdbx_seq_one_letter_code
_entity_poly.pdbx_strand_id
1 'polypeptide(L)'
;MIFEQIVLDFSGLVEAARDNSVLEAIFLSLYTGFLATLISFILGVPAAYILARKDFIGKRIVESILDIPVVVPHTVAGIALLTIFGANGLIGAPLDSIVQFRDALPGIVVAMLFVSAPYLTNSAREGFQNIDPRMENAARSLGAPLWKAFLFITFPLASRHLLIGSIMCWARAISEFGAVIMLAYYPMVGPTLIYERFTSMGLSESRPIAVLLILVTLTIFVILRLISSGWRRYDRD
;
A
#
# COMPACT_ATOMS: atom_id res chain seq x y z
N MET A 1 5.08 8.96 -24.25
CA MET A 1 4.48 7.64 -24.04
C MET A 1 2.95 7.66 -24.09
N ILE A 2 2.23 8.28 -23.09
CA ILE A 2 0.74 8.29 -23.06
C ILE A 2 0.17 8.96 -24.32
N PHE A 3 0.64 10.17 -24.64
CA PHE A 3 0.19 10.90 -25.84
C PHE A 3 0.48 10.14 -27.15
N GLU A 4 1.67 9.57 -27.27
CA GLU A 4 2.02 8.74 -28.43
C GLU A 4 1.11 7.52 -28.58
N GLN A 5 0.83 6.80 -27.48
CA GLN A 5 -0.02 5.62 -27.52
C GLN A 5 -1.46 5.97 -27.93
N ILE A 6 -2.00 7.05 -27.38
CA ILE A 6 -3.38 7.49 -27.70
C ILE A 6 -3.50 7.99 -29.13
N VAL A 7 -2.48 8.69 -29.65
CA VAL A 7 -2.53 9.32 -30.99
C VAL A 7 -2.06 8.38 -32.09
N LEU A 8 -1.01 7.58 -31.85
CA LEU A 8 -0.36 6.78 -32.88
C LEU A 8 -0.80 5.32 -32.88
N ASP A 9 -1.28 4.79 -31.75
CA ASP A 9 -1.65 3.38 -31.62
C ASP A 9 -2.83 3.20 -30.65
N PHE A 10 -3.95 3.84 -30.97
CA PHE A 10 -5.19 3.69 -30.19
C PHE A 10 -5.76 2.27 -30.26
N SER A 11 -5.51 1.57 -31.38
CA SER A 11 -5.95 0.18 -31.58
C SER A 11 -5.31 -0.77 -30.58
N GLY A 12 -4.00 -0.66 -30.33
CA GLY A 12 -3.30 -1.46 -29.33
C GLY A 12 -3.79 -1.21 -27.91
N LEU A 13 -4.20 0.03 -27.59
CA LEU A 13 -4.81 0.33 -26.28
C LEU A 13 -6.18 -0.34 -26.11
N VAL A 14 -7.02 -0.35 -27.18
CA VAL A 14 -8.32 -1.03 -27.16
C VAL A 14 -8.15 -2.54 -27.08
N GLU A 15 -7.17 -3.09 -27.75
CA GLU A 15 -6.85 -4.53 -27.69
C GLU A 15 -6.36 -4.92 -26.29
N ALA A 16 -5.44 -4.17 -25.70
CA ALA A 16 -5.02 -4.38 -24.31
C ALA A 16 -6.18 -4.28 -23.32
N ALA A 17 -7.12 -3.36 -23.55
CA ALA A 17 -8.31 -3.22 -22.70
C ALA A 17 -9.35 -4.35 -22.87
N ARG A 18 -9.20 -5.20 -23.91
CA ARG A 18 -10.03 -6.39 -24.13
C ARG A 18 -9.34 -7.69 -23.75
N ASP A 19 -8.04 -7.66 -23.54
CA ASP A 19 -7.27 -8.83 -23.12
C ASP A 19 -7.58 -9.17 -21.65
N ASN A 20 -8.19 -10.34 -21.46
CA ASN A 20 -8.56 -10.81 -20.12
C ASN A 20 -7.34 -10.91 -19.20
N SER A 21 -6.16 -11.30 -19.70
CA SER A 21 -4.94 -11.39 -18.90
C SER A 21 -4.49 -10.03 -18.37
N VAL A 22 -4.68 -8.97 -19.17
CA VAL A 22 -4.37 -7.59 -18.79
C VAL A 22 -5.36 -7.08 -17.72
N LEU A 23 -6.66 -7.33 -17.94
CA LEU A 23 -7.70 -6.93 -16.98
C LEU A 23 -7.54 -7.64 -15.63
N GLU A 24 -7.26 -8.94 -15.66
CA GLU A 24 -6.99 -9.72 -14.44
C GLU A 24 -5.76 -9.21 -13.70
N ALA A 25 -4.67 -8.90 -14.38
CA ALA A 25 -3.45 -8.39 -13.77
C ALA A 25 -3.65 -6.98 -13.16
N ILE A 26 -4.42 -6.11 -13.84
CA ILE A 26 -4.78 -4.79 -13.31
C ILE A 26 -5.68 -4.94 -12.08
N PHE A 27 -6.74 -5.76 -12.18
CA PHE A 27 -7.64 -6.03 -11.06
C PHE A 27 -6.87 -6.60 -9.87
N LEU A 28 -5.98 -7.55 -10.10
CA LEU A 28 -5.17 -8.16 -9.06
C LEU A 28 -4.26 -7.15 -8.38
N SER A 29 -3.66 -6.21 -9.14
CA SER A 29 -2.87 -5.11 -8.56
C SER A 29 -3.69 -4.22 -7.64
N LEU A 30 -4.91 -3.85 -8.06
CA LEU A 30 -5.81 -3.01 -7.27
C LEU A 30 -6.26 -3.74 -6.00
N TYR A 31 -6.62 -5.01 -6.14
CA TYR A 31 -7.11 -5.84 -5.04
C TYR A 31 -6.01 -6.15 -4.01
N THR A 32 -4.83 -6.59 -4.45
CA THR A 32 -3.72 -6.88 -3.53
C THR A 32 -3.17 -5.62 -2.87
N GLY A 33 -3.13 -4.49 -3.60
CA GLY A 33 -2.81 -3.19 -3.04
C GLY A 33 -3.82 -2.75 -1.99
N PHE A 34 -5.12 -2.99 -2.21
CA PHE A 34 -6.16 -2.73 -1.21
C PHE A 34 -5.99 -3.61 0.04
N LEU A 35 -5.73 -4.92 -0.13
CA LEU A 35 -5.48 -5.82 1.00
C LEU A 35 -4.23 -5.40 1.79
N ALA A 36 -3.15 -5.06 1.12
CA ALA A 36 -1.92 -4.55 1.76
C ALA A 36 -2.20 -3.26 2.56
N THR A 37 -2.99 -2.35 2.00
CA THR A 37 -3.39 -1.11 2.68
C THR A 37 -4.30 -1.39 3.88
N LEU A 38 -5.23 -2.32 3.76
CA LEU A 38 -6.13 -2.70 4.85
C LEU A 38 -5.34 -3.32 6.03
N ILE A 39 -4.40 -4.21 5.74
CA ILE A 39 -3.52 -4.80 6.77
C ILE A 39 -2.63 -3.72 7.39
N SER A 40 -2.05 -2.82 6.57
CA SER A 40 -1.30 -1.66 7.05
C SER A 40 -2.15 -0.79 7.97
N PHE A 41 -3.44 -0.59 7.65
CA PHE A 41 -4.35 0.20 8.48
C PHE A 41 -4.60 -0.47 9.83
N ILE A 42 -4.91 -1.76 9.83
CA ILE A 42 -5.22 -2.53 11.05
C ILE A 42 -4.02 -2.59 12.00
N LEU A 43 -2.80 -2.78 11.47
CA LEU A 43 -1.59 -2.91 12.26
C LEU A 43 -0.87 -1.57 12.47
N GLY A 44 -0.79 -0.76 11.43
CA GLY A 44 -0.03 0.49 11.41
C GLY A 44 -0.69 1.62 12.20
N VAL A 45 -2.04 1.74 12.18
CA VAL A 45 -2.73 2.80 12.91
C VAL A 45 -2.55 2.67 14.43
N PRO A 46 -2.76 1.49 15.05
CA PRO A 46 -2.43 1.32 16.47
C PRO A 46 -0.96 1.54 16.80
N ALA A 47 -0.05 1.06 15.96
CA ALA A 47 1.38 1.27 16.12
C ALA A 47 1.74 2.77 16.07
N ALA A 48 1.20 3.49 15.08
CA ALA A 48 1.35 4.93 14.93
C ALA A 48 0.83 5.72 16.14
N TYR A 49 -0.33 5.31 16.70
CA TYR A 49 -0.88 5.91 17.91
C TYR A 49 0.04 5.74 19.11
N ILE A 50 0.57 4.52 19.32
CA ILE A 50 1.54 4.24 20.41
C ILE A 50 2.79 5.10 20.22
N LEU A 51 3.36 5.17 19.02
CA LEU A 51 4.53 5.97 18.71
C LEU A 51 4.27 7.48 18.86
N ALA A 52 3.05 7.95 18.62
CA ALA A 52 2.69 9.36 18.81
C ALA A 52 2.50 9.75 20.28
N ARG A 53 1.98 8.83 21.13
CA ARG A 53 1.53 9.12 22.50
C ARG A 53 2.46 8.64 23.60
N LYS A 54 3.36 7.71 23.30
CA LYS A 54 4.25 7.10 24.29
C LYS A 54 5.70 7.39 24.00
N ASP A 55 6.44 7.69 25.09
CA ASP A 55 7.88 7.69 25.07
C ASP A 55 8.39 6.47 25.84
N PHE A 56 9.25 5.70 25.18
CA PHE A 56 9.84 4.48 25.72
C PHE A 56 11.26 4.28 25.20
N ILE A 57 12.05 3.49 25.93
CA ILE A 57 13.42 3.17 25.54
C ILE A 57 13.38 2.39 24.21
N GLY A 58 14.13 2.87 23.21
CA GLY A 58 14.16 2.23 21.88
C GLY A 58 13.13 2.75 20.87
N LYS A 59 12.29 3.74 21.21
CA LYS A 59 11.31 4.34 20.29
C LYS A 59 11.94 4.74 18.95
N ARG A 60 13.09 5.41 18.97
CA ARG A 60 13.81 5.83 17.75
C ARG A 60 14.26 4.64 16.90
N ILE A 61 14.63 3.52 17.54
CA ILE A 61 14.99 2.29 16.82
C ILE A 61 13.76 1.71 16.12
N VAL A 62 12.61 1.64 16.80
CA VAL A 62 11.35 1.17 16.21
C VAL A 62 10.93 2.07 15.03
N GLU A 63 11.01 3.39 15.18
CA GLU A 63 10.76 4.35 14.11
C GLU A 63 11.68 4.11 12.91
N SER A 64 12.98 3.93 13.15
CA SER A 64 13.95 3.63 12.08
C SER A 64 13.67 2.31 11.39
N ILE A 65 13.26 1.26 12.13
CA ILE A 65 12.90 -0.05 11.56
C ILE A 65 11.67 0.08 10.67
N LEU A 66 10.66 0.86 11.07
CA LEU A 66 9.48 1.11 10.25
C LEU A 66 9.81 1.84 8.94
N ASP A 67 10.88 2.63 8.91
CA ASP A 67 11.32 3.37 7.74
C ASP A 67 12.31 2.60 6.84
N ILE A 68 12.84 1.45 7.29
CA ILE A 68 13.75 0.59 6.49
C ILE A 68 13.20 0.32 5.07
N PRO A 69 11.92 -0.03 4.88
CA PRO A 69 11.39 -0.33 3.54
C PRO A 69 11.48 0.83 2.54
N VAL A 70 11.58 2.06 3.02
CA VAL A 70 11.71 3.24 2.17
C VAL A 70 13.12 3.38 1.59
N VAL A 71 14.13 2.87 2.30
CA VAL A 71 15.55 3.03 1.94
C VAL A 71 16.11 1.81 1.20
N VAL A 72 15.61 0.62 1.53
CA VAL A 72 16.11 -0.65 0.97
C VAL A 72 15.71 -0.79 -0.50
N PRO A 73 16.64 -1.15 -1.41
CA PRO A 73 16.28 -1.46 -2.80
C PRO A 73 15.21 -2.57 -2.85
N HIS A 74 14.14 -2.35 -3.62
CA HIS A 74 12.95 -3.22 -3.58
C HIS A 74 13.24 -4.68 -3.97
N THR A 75 14.16 -4.92 -4.89
CA THR A 75 14.60 -6.28 -5.24
C THR A 75 15.32 -6.97 -4.09
N VAL A 76 16.14 -6.22 -3.33
CA VAL A 76 16.81 -6.74 -2.13
C VAL A 76 15.79 -7.06 -1.04
N ALA A 77 14.81 -6.18 -0.85
CA ALA A 77 13.68 -6.44 0.04
C ALA A 77 12.93 -7.71 -0.35
N GLY A 78 12.66 -7.91 -1.65
CA GLY A 78 12.02 -9.12 -2.16
C GLY A 78 12.80 -10.39 -1.87
N ILE A 79 14.13 -10.38 -2.03
CA ILE A 79 15.00 -11.52 -1.68
C ILE A 79 14.96 -11.79 -0.16
N ALA A 80 14.99 -10.74 0.66
CA ALA A 80 14.86 -10.89 2.11
C ALA A 80 13.51 -11.49 2.50
N LEU A 81 12.42 -11.01 1.90
CA LEU A 81 11.08 -11.56 2.11
C LEU A 81 10.99 -13.01 1.63
N LEU A 82 11.58 -13.36 0.50
CA LEU A 82 11.65 -14.74 0.01
C LEU A 82 12.39 -15.66 0.98
N THR A 83 13.45 -15.16 1.61
CA THR A 83 14.21 -15.91 2.64
C THR A 83 13.35 -16.18 3.88
N ILE A 84 12.42 -15.28 4.22
CA ILE A 84 11.56 -15.41 5.42
C ILE A 84 10.27 -16.17 5.09
N PHE A 85 9.60 -15.82 3.98
CA PHE A 85 8.28 -16.31 3.62
C PHE A 85 8.29 -17.39 2.52
N GLY A 86 9.42 -17.68 1.91
CA GLY A 86 9.55 -18.77 0.93
C GLY A 86 9.31 -20.15 1.56
N ALA A 87 9.15 -21.17 0.74
CA ALA A 87 8.86 -22.56 1.18
C ALA A 87 9.83 -23.13 2.21
N ASN A 88 11.10 -22.68 2.19
CA ASN A 88 12.13 -23.07 3.16
C ASN A 88 12.44 -21.96 4.19
N GLY A 89 11.64 -20.89 4.22
CA GLY A 89 11.85 -19.72 5.07
C GLY A 89 11.37 -19.92 6.51
N LEU A 90 11.81 -19.03 7.41
CA LEU A 90 11.46 -19.08 8.83
C LEU A 90 9.95 -19.07 9.10
N ILE A 91 9.21 -18.32 8.32
CA ILE A 91 7.74 -18.19 8.44
C ILE A 91 7.05 -19.06 7.38
N GLY A 92 7.58 -19.11 6.16
CA GLY A 92 7.01 -19.87 5.07
C GLY A 92 6.96 -21.37 5.34
N ALA A 93 8.08 -21.97 5.77
CA ALA A 93 8.14 -23.41 6.00
C ALA A 93 7.09 -23.95 7.00
N PRO A 94 6.89 -23.35 8.20
CA PRO A 94 5.85 -23.84 9.12
C PRO A 94 4.43 -23.57 8.66
N LEU A 95 4.21 -22.61 7.77
CA LEU A 95 2.88 -22.22 7.27
C LEU A 95 2.55 -22.80 5.89
N ASP A 96 3.49 -23.44 5.19
CA ASP A 96 3.34 -23.89 3.80
C ASP A 96 2.13 -24.83 3.57
N SER A 97 1.75 -25.60 4.60
CA SER A 97 0.55 -26.46 4.55
C SER A 97 -0.76 -25.68 4.66
N ILE A 98 -0.75 -24.42 5.12
CA ILE A 98 -1.94 -23.60 5.36
C ILE A 98 -1.97 -22.41 4.39
N VAL A 99 -0.84 -21.74 4.22
CA VAL A 99 -0.72 -20.51 3.40
C VAL A 99 0.60 -20.54 2.63
N GLN A 100 0.48 -20.62 1.31
CA GLN A 100 1.63 -20.46 0.43
C GLN A 100 1.88 -18.99 0.14
N PHE A 101 3.13 -18.56 0.32
CA PHE A 101 3.55 -17.19 0.01
C PHE A 101 4.28 -17.09 -1.33
N ARG A 102 5.08 -18.09 -1.65
CA ARG A 102 5.81 -18.11 -2.92
C ARG A 102 4.85 -18.35 -4.09
N ASP A 103 4.96 -17.49 -5.11
CA ASP A 103 4.12 -17.56 -6.30
C ASP A 103 2.61 -17.69 -5.98
N ALA A 104 2.17 -16.89 -5.02
CA ALA A 104 0.79 -16.89 -4.54
C ALA A 104 0.35 -15.50 -4.08
N LEU A 105 -0.96 -15.28 -4.05
CA LEU A 105 -1.56 -14.00 -3.65
C LEU A 105 -1.06 -13.50 -2.27
N PRO A 106 -0.93 -14.33 -1.21
CA PRO A 106 -0.40 -13.85 0.06
C PRO A 106 1.02 -13.28 -0.04
N GLY A 107 1.87 -13.84 -0.90
CA GLY A 107 3.22 -13.32 -1.15
C GLY A 107 3.20 -11.94 -1.80
N ILE A 108 2.33 -11.73 -2.78
CA ILE A 108 2.13 -10.40 -3.40
C ILE A 108 1.72 -9.38 -2.34
N VAL A 109 0.73 -9.74 -1.50
CA VAL A 109 0.24 -8.86 -0.43
C VAL A 109 1.34 -8.54 0.58
N VAL A 110 2.14 -9.52 1.00
CA VAL A 110 3.27 -9.31 1.93
C VAL A 110 4.34 -8.40 1.32
N ALA A 111 4.70 -8.60 0.04
CA ALA A 111 5.66 -7.75 -0.65
C ALA A 111 5.16 -6.30 -0.75
N MET A 112 3.91 -6.10 -1.16
CA MET A 112 3.28 -4.79 -1.23
C MET A 112 3.14 -4.13 0.15
N LEU A 113 2.71 -4.89 1.16
CA LEU A 113 2.58 -4.45 2.55
C LEU A 113 3.91 -3.93 3.09
N PHE A 114 4.98 -4.71 2.95
CA PHE A 114 6.31 -4.34 3.43
C PHE A 114 6.73 -2.96 2.92
N VAL A 115 6.62 -2.73 1.61
CA VAL A 115 7.11 -1.50 0.97
C VAL A 115 6.17 -0.31 1.19
N SER A 116 4.86 -0.53 1.36
CA SER A 116 3.87 0.54 1.42
C SER A 116 3.45 0.94 2.84
N ALA A 117 3.60 0.06 3.84
CA ALA A 117 3.18 0.32 5.21
C ALA A 117 3.76 1.60 5.85
N PRO A 118 5.03 2.00 5.62
CA PRO A 118 5.58 3.23 6.18
C PRO A 118 4.78 4.47 5.81
N TYR A 119 4.20 4.54 4.60
CA TYR A 119 3.44 5.69 4.13
C TYR A 119 2.19 5.95 4.96
N LEU A 120 1.45 4.89 5.30
CA LEU A 120 0.28 5.01 6.16
C LEU A 120 0.70 5.26 7.62
N THR A 121 1.65 4.48 8.14
CA THR A 121 2.06 4.55 9.54
C THR A 121 2.63 5.93 9.89
N ASN A 122 3.46 6.51 9.02
CA ASN A 122 4.02 7.84 9.23
C ASN A 122 2.97 8.94 9.13
N SER A 123 2.06 8.88 8.13
CA SER A 123 0.95 9.82 8.02
C SER A 123 0.00 9.75 9.23
N ALA A 124 -0.30 8.55 9.71
CA ALA A 124 -1.12 8.34 10.89
C ALA A 124 -0.44 8.89 12.15
N ARG A 125 0.87 8.63 12.33
CA ARG A 125 1.67 9.14 13.44
C ARG A 125 1.67 10.66 13.47
N GLU A 126 1.92 11.31 12.34
CA GLU A 126 1.86 12.76 12.20
C GLU A 126 0.47 13.29 12.56
N GLY A 127 -0.59 12.66 12.05
CA GLY A 127 -1.97 13.01 12.38
C GLY A 127 -2.24 12.95 13.88
N PHE A 128 -1.80 11.90 14.57
CA PHE A 128 -1.96 11.78 16.02
C PHE A 128 -1.09 12.79 16.79
N GLN A 129 0.13 13.09 16.34
CA GLN A 129 1.00 14.07 17.00
C GLN A 129 0.43 15.49 16.95
N ASN A 130 -0.31 15.84 15.89
CA ASN A 130 -0.94 17.15 15.73
C ASN A 130 -2.18 17.38 16.64
N ILE A 131 -2.68 16.35 17.32
CA ILE A 131 -3.83 16.44 18.22
C ILE A 131 -3.33 16.66 19.66
N ASP A 132 -3.84 17.72 20.32
CA ASP A 132 -3.50 18.02 21.72
C ASP A 132 -3.91 16.84 22.64
N PRO A 133 -2.98 16.23 23.38
CA PRO A 133 -3.27 15.16 24.32
C PRO A 133 -4.27 15.55 25.41
N ARG A 134 -4.43 16.85 25.69
CA ARG A 134 -5.41 17.35 26.69
C ARG A 134 -6.84 16.98 26.34
N MET A 135 -7.17 16.84 25.04
CA MET A 135 -8.51 16.43 24.62
C MET A 135 -8.84 14.99 25.06
N GLU A 136 -7.87 14.07 24.91
CA GLU A 136 -8.01 12.70 25.41
C GLU A 136 -8.08 12.67 26.95
N ASN A 137 -7.22 13.45 27.62
CA ASN A 137 -7.16 13.51 29.08
C ASN A 137 -8.44 14.07 29.67
N ALA A 138 -9.06 15.08 29.05
CA ALA A 138 -10.35 15.64 29.48
C ALA A 138 -11.45 14.57 29.45
N ALA A 139 -11.56 13.80 28.37
CA ALA A 139 -12.54 12.71 28.27
C ALA A 139 -12.29 11.63 29.33
N ARG A 140 -11.03 11.30 29.58
CA ARG A 140 -10.66 10.31 30.62
C ARG A 140 -10.97 10.80 32.03
N SER A 141 -10.81 12.09 32.32
CA SER A 141 -11.20 12.68 33.58
C SER A 141 -12.71 12.65 33.83
N LEU A 142 -13.50 12.60 32.73
CA LEU A 142 -14.96 12.39 32.79
C LEU A 142 -15.35 10.90 32.81
N GLY A 143 -14.39 9.99 33.01
CA GLY A 143 -14.62 8.55 33.15
C GLY A 143 -14.55 7.72 31.85
N ALA A 144 -14.20 8.32 30.73
CA ALA A 144 -14.05 7.55 29.48
C ALA A 144 -12.81 6.62 29.54
N PRO A 145 -12.92 5.32 29.23
CA PRO A 145 -11.77 4.44 29.09
C PRO A 145 -10.94 4.81 27.84
N LEU A 146 -9.66 4.42 27.82
CA LEU A 146 -8.71 4.76 26.75
C LEU A 146 -9.25 4.50 25.34
N TRP A 147 -9.87 3.35 25.13
CA TRP A 147 -10.38 2.97 23.81
C TRP A 147 -11.54 3.87 23.34
N LYS A 148 -12.39 4.37 24.26
CA LYS A 148 -13.44 5.35 23.92
C LYS A 148 -12.85 6.71 23.58
N ALA A 149 -11.88 7.19 24.36
CA ALA A 149 -11.17 8.44 24.06
C ALA A 149 -10.49 8.35 22.69
N PHE A 150 -9.85 7.22 22.38
CA PHE A 150 -9.27 6.99 21.05
C PHE A 150 -10.32 7.00 19.93
N LEU A 151 -11.37 6.16 20.02
CA LEU A 151 -12.34 5.99 18.93
C LEU A 151 -13.22 7.22 18.69
N PHE A 152 -13.58 7.95 19.74
CA PHE A 152 -14.54 9.05 19.63
C PHE A 152 -13.90 10.43 19.59
N ILE A 153 -12.61 10.58 19.93
CA ILE A 153 -11.91 11.86 19.91
C ILE A 153 -10.72 11.80 18.95
N THR A 154 -9.73 10.97 19.24
CA THR A 154 -8.46 10.98 18.51
C THR A 154 -8.58 10.47 17.09
N PHE A 155 -9.27 9.36 16.89
CA PHE A 155 -9.45 8.74 15.59
C PHE A 155 -10.23 9.64 14.62
N PRO A 156 -11.37 10.26 14.98
CA PRO A 156 -12.06 11.19 14.09
C PRO A 156 -11.22 12.42 13.74
N LEU A 157 -10.49 12.99 14.71
CA LEU A 157 -9.62 14.14 14.49
C LEU A 157 -8.43 13.81 13.58
N ALA A 158 -7.89 12.58 13.65
CA ALA A 158 -6.83 12.10 12.79
C ALA A 158 -7.32 11.62 11.42
N SER A 159 -8.63 11.46 11.22
CA SER A 159 -9.24 10.76 10.06
C SER A 159 -8.72 11.22 8.72
N ARG A 160 -8.44 12.50 8.57
CA ARG A 160 -7.87 13.08 7.35
C ARG A 160 -6.46 12.55 7.06
N HIS A 161 -5.58 12.49 8.08
CA HIS A 161 -4.23 11.96 7.93
C HIS A 161 -4.28 10.44 7.67
N LEU A 162 -5.20 9.74 8.31
CA LEU A 162 -5.43 8.32 8.07
C LEU A 162 -5.89 8.06 6.64
N LEU A 163 -6.81 8.86 6.11
CA LEU A 163 -7.29 8.75 4.74
C LEU A 163 -6.18 9.05 3.72
N ILE A 164 -5.45 10.15 3.90
CA ILE A 164 -4.34 10.53 3.01
C ILE A 164 -3.26 9.45 3.05
N GLY A 165 -2.88 8.98 4.24
CA GLY A 165 -1.91 7.91 4.41
C GLY A 165 -2.35 6.60 3.75
N SER A 166 -3.64 6.24 3.84
CA SER A 166 -4.20 5.06 3.17
C SER A 166 -4.14 5.17 1.65
N ILE A 167 -4.49 6.33 1.09
CA ILE A 167 -4.40 6.57 -0.36
C ILE A 167 -2.94 6.47 -0.84
N MET A 168 -1.99 7.05 -0.11
CA MET A 168 -0.57 6.98 -0.45
C MET A 168 0.00 5.56 -0.31
N CYS A 169 -0.39 4.82 0.73
CA CYS A 169 -0.05 3.43 0.94
C CYS A 169 -0.55 2.57 -0.23
N TRP A 170 -1.82 2.71 -0.61
CA TRP A 170 -2.42 1.99 -1.72
C TRP A 170 -1.74 2.29 -3.06
N ALA A 171 -1.51 3.56 -3.37
CA ALA A 171 -0.83 3.97 -4.60
C ALA A 171 0.60 3.41 -4.65
N ARG A 172 1.30 3.40 -3.51
CA ARG A 172 2.65 2.84 -3.40
C ARG A 172 2.64 1.32 -3.56
N ALA A 173 1.65 0.63 -2.98
CA ALA A 173 1.48 -0.82 -3.10
C ALA A 173 1.29 -1.25 -4.56
N ILE A 174 0.39 -0.60 -5.31
CA ILE A 174 0.10 -0.95 -6.71
C ILE A 174 1.32 -0.77 -7.61
N SER A 175 2.16 0.23 -7.33
CA SER A 175 3.36 0.50 -8.11
C SER A 175 4.52 -0.45 -7.79
N GLU A 176 4.34 -1.39 -6.82
CA GLU A 176 5.42 -2.28 -6.43
C GLU A 176 5.67 -3.37 -7.47
N PHE A 177 6.92 -3.45 -7.88
CA PHE A 177 7.42 -4.44 -8.83
C PHE A 177 8.56 -5.27 -8.24
N GLY A 178 9.58 -4.60 -7.67
CA GLY A 178 10.84 -5.22 -7.32
C GLY A 178 10.73 -6.31 -6.25
N ALA A 179 9.96 -6.08 -5.19
CA ALA A 179 9.75 -7.07 -4.15
C ALA A 179 8.78 -8.17 -4.62
N VAL A 180 7.76 -7.80 -5.39
CA VAL A 180 6.76 -8.76 -5.89
C VAL A 180 7.40 -9.76 -6.85
N ILE A 181 8.20 -9.33 -7.83
CA ILE A 181 8.82 -10.23 -8.80
C ILE A 181 9.75 -11.27 -8.15
N MET A 182 10.34 -10.93 -7.00
CA MET A 182 11.25 -11.83 -6.28
C MET A 182 10.53 -12.83 -5.37
N LEU A 183 9.42 -12.44 -4.75
CA LEU A 183 8.69 -13.29 -3.81
C LEU A 183 7.56 -14.08 -4.48
N ALA A 184 6.81 -13.45 -5.37
CA ALA A 184 5.60 -14.02 -5.97
C ALA A 184 5.39 -13.50 -7.40
N TYR A 185 6.07 -14.13 -8.35
CA TYR A 185 5.96 -13.78 -9.76
C TYR A 185 4.56 -14.06 -10.32
N TYR A 186 3.94 -15.15 -9.88
CA TYR A 186 2.59 -15.54 -10.21
C TYR A 186 1.67 -15.52 -8.98
N PRO A 187 0.37 -15.23 -9.17
CA PRO A 187 -0.27 -14.68 -10.37
C PRO A 187 0.26 -13.28 -10.68
N MET A 188 0.34 -12.93 -11.97
CA MET A 188 0.94 -11.66 -12.37
C MET A 188 0.06 -10.47 -12.02
N VAL A 189 0.66 -9.47 -11.36
CA VAL A 189 0.09 -8.13 -11.21
C VAL A 189 0.51 -7.25 -12.38
N GLY A 190 -0.14 -6.10 -12.57
CA GLY A 190 0.12 -5.21 -13.71
C GLY A 190 1.61 -4.94 -13.99
N PRO A 191 2.41 -4.50 -13.00
CA PRO A 191 3.84 -4.28 -13.20
C PRO A 191 4.62 -5.52 -13.64
N THR A 192 4.30 -6.70 -13.10
CA THR A 192 4.97 -7.95 -13.50
C THR A 192 4.55 -8.41 -14.89
N LEU A 193 3.28 -8.24 -15.27
CA LEU A 193 2.80 -8.52 -16.62
C LEU A 193 3.44 -7.59 -17.65
N ILE A 194 3.57 -6.30 -17.35
CA ILE A 194 4.26 -5.34 -18.23
C ILE A 194 5.70 -5.76 -18.46
N TYR A 195 6.40 -6.18 -17.43
CA TYR A 195 7.78 -6.65 -17.51
C TYR A 195 7.88 -7.95 -18.35
N GLU A 196 6.99 -8.89 -18.12
CA GLU A 196 6.93 -10.16 -18.89
C GLU A 196 6.71 -9.88 -20.39
N ARG A 197 5.71 -9.05 -20.74
CA ARG A 197 5.43 -8.68 -22.12
C ARG A 197 6.60 -7.93 -22.76
N PHE A 198 7.26 -7.06 -22.00
CA PHE A 198 8.45 -6.35 -22.49
C PHE A 198 9.61 -7.28 -22.80
N THR A 199 9.89 -8.26 -21.95
CA THR A 199 11.02 -9.18 -22.13
C THR A 199 10.75 -10.25 -23.18
N SER A 200 9.50 -10.67 -23.36
CA SER A 200 9.11 -11.73 -24.31
C SER A 200 8.73 -11.20 -25.69
N MET A 201 8.05 -10.04 -25.79
CA MET A 201 7.47 -9.53 -27.04
C MET A 201 7.93 -8.10 -27.40
N GLY A 202 8.63 -7.43 -26.48
CA GLY A 202 9.17 -6.09 -26.70
C GLY A 202 8.26 -4.95 -26.32
N LEU A 203 8.67 -3.72 -26.73
CA LEU A 203 8.02 -2.49 -26.30
C LEU A 203 6.62 -2.29 -26.90
N SER A 204 6.37 -2.81 -28.12
CA SER A 204 5.08 -2.69 -28.79
C SER A 204 3.94 -3.29 -27.98
N GLU A 205 4.16 -4.46 -27.39
CA GLU A 205 3.15 -5.19 -26.61
C GLU A 205 3.03 -4.70 -25.15
N SER A 206 4.14 -4.26 -24.56
CA SER A 206 4.15 -3.81 -23.16
C SER A 206 3.65 -2.39 -22.97
N ARG A 207 3.84 -1.50 -23.95
CA ARG A 207 3.47 -0.08 -23.88
C ARG A 207 1.96 0.15 -23.69
N PRO A 208 1.05 -0.48 -24.46
CA PRO A 208 -0.39 -0.32 -24.28
C PRO A 208 -0.85 -0.71 -22.86
N ILE A 209 -0.30 -1.81 -22.34
CA ILE A 209 -0.61 -2.30 -20.97
C ILE A 209 -0.16 -1.30 -19.91
N ALA A 210 1.05 -0.75 -20.07
CA ALA A 210 1.59 0.25 -19.15
C ALA A 210 0.74 1.53 -19.16
N VAL A 211 0.31 2.00 -20.33
CA VAL A 211 -0.56 3.17 -20.46
C VAL A 211 -1.92 2.91 -19.82
N LEU A 212 -2.51 1.74 -20.04
CA LEU A 212 -3.79 1.36 -19.44
C LEU A 212 -3.70 1.31 -17.92
N LEU A 213 -2.66 0.69 -17.37
CA LEU A 213 -2.42 0.65 -15.92
C LEU A 213 -2.29 2.06 -15.33
N ILE A 214 -1.54 2.96 -15.99
CA ILE A 214 -1.38 4.35 -15.56
C ILE A 214 -2.74 5.08 -15.58
N LEU A 215 -3.52 4.94 -16.65
CA LEU A 215 -4.82 5.62 -16.78
C LEU A 215 -5.79 5.15 -15.69
N VAL A 216 -5.88 3.86 -15.46
CA VAL A 216 -6.74 3.28 -14.42
C VAL A 216 -6.32 3.74 -13.03
N THR A 217 -5.04 3.58 -12.68
CA THR A 217 -4.54 3.93 -11.34
C THR A 217 -4.60 5.43 -11.08
N LEU A 218 -4.26 6.27 -12.09
CA LEU A 218 -4.35 7.71 -11.98
C LEU A 218 -5.80 8.18 -11.81
N THR A 219 -6.73 7.61 -12.57
CA THR A 219 -8.16 7.94 -12.45
C THR A 219 -8.68 7.64 -11.05
N ILE A 220 -8.41 6.45 -10.53
CA ILE A 220 -8.82 6.07 -9.17
C ILE A 220 -8.14 6.98 -8.14
N PHE A 221 -6.85 7.24 -8.27
CA PHE A 221 -6.10 8.11 -7.37
C PHE A 221 -6.68 9.52 -7.32
N VAL A 222 -7.00 10.11 -8.49
CA VAL A 222 -7.60 11.44 -8.58
C VAL A 222 -8.98 11.45 -7.92
N ILE A 223 -9.83 10.46 -8.19
CA ILE A 223 -11.16 10.33 -7.56
C ILE A 223 -11.01 10.27 -6.03
N LEU A 224 -10.16 9.40 -5.51
CA LEU A 224 -9.93 9.27 -4.07
C LEU A 224 -9.40 10.58 -3.45
N ARG A 225 -8.53 11.29 -4.16
CA ARG A 225 -7.98 12.57 -3.69
C ARG A 225 -9.01 13.69 -3.71
N LEU A 226 -9.90 13.72 -4.69
CA LEU A 226 -11.01 14.68 -4.74
C LEU A 226 -12.01 14.45 -3.61
N ILE A 227 -12.35 13.19 -3.31
CA ILE A 227 -13.18 12.82 -2.15
C ILE A 227 -12.51 13.29 -0.86
N SER A 228 -11.22 13.02 -0.70
CA SER A 228 -10.43 13.47 0.46
C SER A 228 -10.36 15.00 0.60
N SER A 229 -10.37 15.74 -0.51
CA SER A 229 -10.32 17.21 -0.50
C SER A 229 -11.65 17.85 -0.13
N GLY A 230 -12.77 17.19 -0.44
CA GLY A 230 -14.11 17.66 -0.08
C GLY A 230 -14.32 17.75 1.44
N TRP A 231 -13.62 16.97 2.21
CA TRP A 231 -13.64 17.02 3.68
C TRP A 231 -13.03 18.30 4.28
N ARG A 232 -12.28 19.06 3.51
CA ARG A 232 -11.73 20.37 3.93
C ARG A 232 -12.80 21.45 4.16
N ARG A 233 -13.97 21.36 3.54
CA ARG A 233 -15.02 22.39 3.64
C ARG A 233 -15.80 22.31 4.95
N TYR A 234 -15.87 21.15 5.55
CA TYR A 234 -16.65 20.92 6.77
C TYR A 234 -15.93 21.34 8.07
N ASP A 235 -14.59 21.46 8.06
CA ASP A 235 -13.79 21.85 9.22
C ASP A 235 -13.60 23.38 9.38
N ARG A 236 -14.25 24.20 8.55
CA ARG A 236 -14.11 25.67 8.55
C ARG A 236 -15.36 26.44 8.96
N ASP A 237 -16.49 25.77 9.13
CA ASP A 237 -17.76 26.30 9.64
C ASP A 237 -18.01 25.77 11.07
#